data_5259b236ead37b8516ff76d257344387
#
_entry.id   5259b236ead37b8516ff76d257344387
#
_cell.length_a   1.000
_cell.length_b   1.000
_cell.length_c   1.000
_cell.angle_alpha   90.00
_cell.angle_beta   90.00
_cell.angle_gamma   90.00
#
_symmetry.space_group_name_H-M   'P 1'
#
loop_
_entity.id
_entity.type
_entity.pdbx_description
1 polymer ?
#
loop_
_entity_poly.entity_id
_entity_poly.type
_entity_poly.pdbx_seq_one_letter_code
_entity_poly.pdbx_strand_id
1 'polypeptide(L)'
;MLSQKKRLGEILVEKGIITEEILNRALSIQQGSMEKLGDVFLKMGVIKEEDLYSALSDIYNVPYVNLDDVVIDSEVVRLVPEHICRRYMVIPLNIDGDRIMVAMSNPVNIYALDDIRIITGKDVDPVLAS
;
A
#
# COMPACT_ATOMS: atom_id res chain seq x y z
N MET A 1 3.95 -20.31 6.33
CA MET A 1 3.29 -19.00 6.01
C MET A 1 3.65 -18.61 4.60
N LEU A 2 2.65 -18.22 3.81
CA LEU A 2 2.87 -17.78 2.44
C LEU A 2 3.46 -16.36 2.41
N SER A 3 4.37 -16.10 1.47
CA SER A 3 4.83 -14.74 1.23
C SER A 3 3.68 -13.86 0.73
N GLN A 4 3.76 -12.55 0.93
CA GLN A 4 2.75 -11.61 0.45
C GLN A 4 2.56 -11.68 -1.07
N LYS A 5 3.64 -11.86 -1.80
CA LYS A 5 3.69 -12.05 -3.24
C LYS A 5 2.83 -13.23 -3.70
N LYS A 6 3.02 -14.38 -3.07
CA LYS A 6 2.28 -15.60 -3.38
C LYS A 6 0.81 -15.45 -2.99
N ARG A 7 0.57 -14.78 -1.86
CA ARG A 7 -0.78 -14.54 -1.38
C ARG A 7 -1.57 -13.61 -2.31
N LEU A 8 -0.95 -12.57 -2.82
CA LEU A 8 -1.57 -11.67 -3.79
C LEU A 8 -2.01 -12.43 -5.04
N GLY A 9 -1.12 -13.25 -5.60
CA GLY A 9 -1.42 -14.05 -6.77
C GLY A 9 -2.59 -15.00 -6.53
N GLU A 10 -2.60 -15.69 -5.41
CA GLU A 10 -3.68 -16.61 -5.05
C GLU A 10 -5.02 -15.90 -4.92
N ILE A 11 -5.05 -14.75 -4.27
CA ILE A 11 -6.29 -13.98 -4.11
C ILE A 11 -6.84 -13.53 -5.46
N LEU A 12 -5.98 -13.05 -6.35
CA LEU A 12 -6.41 -12.60 -7.68
C LEU A 12 -6.94 -13.76 -8.52
N VAL A 13 -6.33 -14.94 -8.41
CA VAL A 13 -6.83 -16.15 -9.07
C VAL A 13 -8.18 -16.56 -8.50
N GLU A 14 -8.31 -16.59 -7.18
CA GLU A 14 -9.57 -16.95 -6.51
C GLU A 14 -10.72 -16.01 -6.88
N LYS A 15 -10.42 -14.72 -7.03
CA LYS A 15 -11.41 -13.72 -7.43
C LYS A 15 -11.74 -13.79 -8.93
N GLY A 16 -11.06 -14.63 -9.69
CA GLY A 16 -11.26 -14.75 -11.12
C GLY A 16 -10.73 -13.58 -11.94
N ILE A 17 -9.88 -12.74 -11.34
CA ILE A 17 -9.32 -11.58 -12.01
C ILE A 17 -8.21 -11.99 -12.97
N ILE A 18 -7.40 -12.97 -12.56
CA ILE A 18 -6.36 -13.56 -13.40
C ILE A 18 -6.48 -15.08 -13.39
N THR A 19 -5.82 -15.72 -14.33
CA THR A 19 -5.70 -17.18 -14.37
C THR A 19 -4.38 -17.61 -13.75
N GLU A 20 -4.25 -18.90 -13.41
CA GLU A 20 -2.98 -19.43 -12.93
C GLU A 20 -1.87 -19.30 -13.98
N GLU A 21 -2.22 -19.42 -15.25
CA GLU A 21 -1.28 -19.23 -16.35
C GLU A 21 -0.71 -17.81 -16.36
N ILE A 22 -1.57 -16.80 -16.18
CA ILE A 22 -1.14 -15.40 -16.08
C ILE A 22 -0.27 -15.22 -14.84
N LEU A 23 -0.64 -15.79 -13.72
CA LEU A 23 0.15 -15.73 -12.50
C LEU A 23 1.56 -16.28 -12.71
N ASN A 24 1.66 -17.47 -13.33
CA ASN A 24 2.96 -18.09 -13.59
C ASN A 24 3.81 -17.25 -14.53
N ARG A 25 3.20 -16.63 -15.53
CA ARG A 25 3.91 -15.72 -16.44
C ARG A 25 4.45 -14.50 -15.70
N ALA A 26 3.63 -13.90 -14.84
CA ALA A 26 4.04 -12.76 -14.04
C ALA A 26 5.18 -13.10 -13.08
N LEU A 27 5.12 -14.26 -12.44
CA LEU A 27 6.19 -14.73 -11.55
C LEU A 27 7.50 -14.93 -12.30
N SER A 28 7.44 -15.46 -13.54
CA SER A 28 8.62 -15.61 -14.38
C SER A 28 9.24 -14.26 -14.76
N ILE A 29 8.41 -13.27 -15.09
CA ILE A 29 8.87 -11.92 -15.39
C ILE A 29 9.52 -11.30 -14.16
N GLN A 30 8.91 -11.47 -12.99
CA GLN A 30 9.41 -10.91 -11.75
C GLN A 30 10.78 -11.45 -11.34
N GLN A 31 11.08 -12.71 -11.63
CA GLN A 31 12.35 -13.32 -11.28
C GLN A 31 13.55 -12.59 -11.88
N GLY A 32 13.38 -11.96 -13.03
CA GLY A 32 14.43 -11.19 -13.67
C GLY A 32 14.42 -9.69 -13.33
N SER A 33 13.62 -9.29 -12.33
CA SER A 33 13.33 -7.89 -12.07
C SER A 33 13.29 -7.62 -10.57
N MET A 34 13.54 -6.36 -10.19
CA MET A 34 13.36 -5.87 -8.82
C MET A 34 11.94 -5.39 -8.56
N GLU A 35 11.05 -5.51 -9.53
CA GLU A 35 9.69 -5.02 -9.42
C GLU A 35 8.84 -5.90 -8.48
N LYS A 36 7.85 -5.26 -7.86
CA LYS A 36 6.84 -5.97 -7.08
C LYS A 36 5.88 -6.68 -8.03
N LEU A 37 5.32 -7.80 -7.59
CA LEU A 37 4.38 -8.60 -8.41
C LEU A 37 3.19 -7.78 -8.88
N GLY A 38 2.63 -6.93 -8.01
CA GLY A 38 1.52 -6.05 -8.39
C GLY A 38 1.86 -5.12 -9.56
N ASP A 39 3.06 -4.56 -9.55
CA ASP A 39 3.51 -3.69 -10.64
C ASP A 39 3.69 -4.47 -11.94
N VAL A 40 4.14 -5.70 -11.86
CA VAL A 40 4.25 -6.59 -13.03
C VAL A 40 2.87 -6.84 -13.64
N PHE A 41 1.87 -7.15 -12.81
CA PHE A 41 0.49 -7.34 -13.30
C PHE A 41 -0.05 -6.09 -14.00
N LEU A 42 0.19 -4.91 -13.42
CA LEU A 42 -0.26 -3.65 -14.02
C LEU A 42 0.41 -3.42 -15.38
N LYS A 43 1.70 -3.68 -15.49
CA LYS A 43 2.43 -3.53 -16.76
C LYS A 43 1.96 -4.54 -17.80
N MET A 44 1.59 -5.74 -17.39
CA MET A 44 1.02 -6.74 -18.30
C MET A 44 -0.37 -6.35 -18.79
N GLY A 45 -1.03 -5.39 -18.13
CA GLY A 45 -2.38 -4.97 -18.47
C GLY A 45 -3.46 -5.98 -18.14
N VAL A 46 -3.18 -6.92 -17.22
CA VAL A 46 -4.12 -7.99 -16.87
C VAL A 46 -5.01 -7.67 -15.69
N ILE A 47 -4.69 -6.62 -14.93
CA ILE A 47 -5.53 -6.15 -13.82
C ILE A 47 -5.65 -4.63 -13.85
N LYS A 48 -6.71 -4.14 -13.21
CA LYS A 48 -6.89 -2.72 -12.95
C LYS A 48 -6.27 -2.37 -11.61
N GLU A 49 -5.88 -1.11 -11.45
CA GLU A 49 -5.33 -0.61 -10.21
C GLU A 49 -6.26 -0.85 -9.02
N GLU A 50 -7.56 -0.64 -9.21
CA GLU A 50 -8.58 -0.90 -8.19
C GLU A 50 -8.55 -2.35 -7.70
N ASP A 51 -8.41 -3.31 -8.60
CA ASP A 51 -8.37 -4.73 -8.26
C ASP A 51 -7.12 -5.06 -7.45
N LEU A 52 -5.98 -4.47 -7.83
CA LEU A 52 -4.72 -4.66 -7.12
C LEU A 52 -4.82 -4.16 -5.69
N TYR A 53 -5.26 -2.91 -5.51
CA TYR A 53 -5.27 -2.32 -4.17
C TYR A 53 -6.37 -2.89 -3.29
N SER A 54 -7.48 -3.34 -3.86
CA SER A 54 -8.48 -4.09 -3.11
C SER A 54 -7.92 -5.39 -2.54
N ALA A 55 -7.16 -6.13 -3.34
CA ALA A 55 -6.52 -7.36 -2.90
C ALA A 55 -5.45 -7.08 -1.82
N LEU A 56 -4.64 -6.05 -2.01
CA LEU A 56 -3.62 -5.65 -1.03
C LEU A 56 -4.25 -5.18 0.28
N SER A 57 -5.37 -4.45 0.22
CA SER A 57 -6.14 -4.06 1.40
C SER A 57 -6.56 -5.27 2.22
N ASP A 58 -7.03 -6.31 1.55
CA ASP A 58 -7.39 -7.56 2.22
C ASP A 58 -6.18 -8.24 2.87
N ILE A 59 -5.04 -8.26 2.18
CA ILE A 59 -3.81 -8.88 2.68
C ILE A 59 -3.28 -8.16 3.91
N TYR A 60 -3.21 -6.83 3.85
CA TYR A 60 -2.65 -6.02 4.93
C TYR A 60 -3.67 -5.75 6.04
N ASN A 61 -4.93 -6.03 5.80
CA ASN A 61 -6.04 -5.72 6.73
C ASN A 61 -6.07 -4.24 7.10
N VAL A 62 -5.88 -3.38 6.12
CA VAL A 62 -6.00 -1.92 6.25
C VAL A 62 -6.87 -1.38 5.13
N PRO A 63 -7.62 -0.27 5.36
CA PRO A 63 -8.43 0.33 4.31
C PRO A 63 -7.56 0.83 3.14
N TYR A 64 -8.11 0.75 1.94
CA TYR A 64 -7.54 1.42 0.78
C TYR A 64 -8.26 2.75 0.57
N VAL A 65 -7.50 3.80 0.30
CA VAL A 65 -8.03 5.11 -0.07
C VAL A 65 -7.44 5.55 -1.41
N ASN A 66 -8.28 6.20 -2.21
CA ASN A 66 -7.82 6.90 -3.40
C ASN A 66 -7.55 8.34 -3.00
N LEU A 67 -6.30 8.78 -3.11
CA LEU A 67 -5.90 10.13 -2.68
C LEU A 67 -6.61 11.23 -3.47
N ASP A 68 -7.08 10.95 -4.68
CA ASP A 68 -7.87 11.91 -5.46
C ASP A 68 -9.23 12.21 -4.82
N ASP A 69 -9.73 11.30 -3.99
CA ASP A 69 -11.03 11.43 -3.31
C ASP A 69 -10.91 11.98 -1.89
N VAL A 70 -9.70 12.28 -1.44
CA VAL A 70 -9.43 12.72 -0.07
C VAL A 70 -8.97 14.17 -0.05
N VAL A 71 -9.55 14.96 0.85
CA VAL A 71 -9.07 16.32 1.10
C VAL A 71 -7.88 16.23 2.05
N ILE A 72 -6.72 16.67 1.59
CA ILE A 72 -5.49 16.66 2.36
C ILE A 72 -5.34 17.99 3.08
N ASP A 73 -5.28 17.94 4.42
CA ASP A 73 -5.09 19.13 5.26
C ASP A 73 -3.58 19.46 5.32
N SER A 74 -3.21 20.61 4.77
CA SER A 74 -1.81 21.02 4.72
C SER A 74 -1.18 21.19 6.12
N GLU A 75 -1.97 21.54 7.13
CA GLU A 75 -1.47 21.67 8.50
C GLU A 75 -1.13 20.31 9.09
N VAL A 76 -1.93 19.28 8.77
CA VAL A 76 -1.66 17.92 9.20
C VAL A 76 -0.43 17.37 8.50
N VAL A 77 -0.28 17.61 7.20
CA VAL A 77 0.89 17.18 6.43
C VAL A 77 2.18 17.72 7.04
N ARG A 78 2.17 18.96 7.53
CA ARG A 78 3.36 19.60 8.12
C ARG A 78 3.82 18.98 9.43
N LEU A 79 3.00 18.14 10.07
CA LEU A 79 3.38 17.48 11.32
C LEU A 79 4.49 16.46 11.13
N VAL A 80 4.66 15.95 9.91
CA VAL A 80 5.73 15.02 9.58
C VAL A 80 6.65 15.69 8.56
N PRO A 81 7.97 15.76 8.84
CA PRO A 81 8.92 16.39 7.92
C PRO A 81 8.86 15.79 6.52
N GLU A 82 9.03 16.65 5.52
CA GLU A 82 8.94 16.24 4.11
C GLU A 82 9.90 15.09 3.78
N HIS A 83 11.14 15.13 4.31
CA HIS A 83 12.11 14.08 4.02
C HIS A 83 11.68 12.72 4.57
N ILE A 84 10.92 12.68 5.66
CA ILE A 84 10.36 11.45 6.22
C ILE A 84 9.23 10.96 5.32
N CYS A 85 8.35 11.86 4.88
CA CYS A 85 7.26 11.51 3.97
C CYS A 85 7.79 10.93 2.66
N ARG A 86 8.83 11.51 2.10
CA ARG A 86 9.46 11.01 0.88
C ARG A 86 10.18 9.68 1.08
N ARG A 87 10.89 9.56 2.20
CA ARG A 87 11.63 8.33 2.53
C ARG A 87 10.74 7.12 2.59
N TYR A 88 9.59 7.26 3.23
CA TYR A 88 8.67 6.15 3.46
C TYR A 88 7.49 6.11 2.51
N MET A 89 7.37 7.08 1.60
CA MET A 89 6.23 7.20 0.70
C MET A 89 4.93 7.25 1.48
N VAL A 90 4.81 8.24 2.38
CA VAL A 90 3.66 8.42 3.26
C VAL A 90 3.15 9.85 3.17
N ILE A 91 1.85 10.02 3.43
CA ILE A 91 1.21 11.33 3.52
C ILE A 91 0.25 11.31 4.70
N PRO A 92 0.47 12.18 5.73
CA PRO A 92 -0.51 12.35 6.79
C PRO A 92 -1.80 12.96 6.23
N LEU A 93 -2.95 12.41 6.62
CA LEU A 93 -4.25 12.83 6.07
C LEU A 93 -5.08 13.63 7.06
N ASN A 94 -5.29 13.11 8.26
CA ASN A 94 -6.05 13.79 9.28
C ASN A 94 -5.68 13.32 10.69
N ILE A 95 -6.16 14.07 11.67
CA ILE A 95 -5.98 13.77 13.09
C ILE A 95 -7.35 13.56 13.71
N ASP A 96 -7.45 12.54 14.58
CA ASP A 96 -8.62 12.29 15.40
C ASP A 96 -8.12 12.03 16.83
N GLY A 97 -8.11 13.07 17.67
CA GLY A 97 -7.60 13.00 19.03
C GLY A 97 -6.13 12.59 19.09
N ASP A 98 -5.86 11.44 19.70
CA ASP A 98 -4.50 10.90 19.86
C ASP A 98 -4.03 10.08 18.67
N ARG A 99 -4.80 10.04 17.60
CA ARG A 99 -4.51 9.22 16.43
C ARG A 99 -4.30 10.07 15.20
N ILE A 100 -3.40 9.64 14.34
CA ILE A 100 -3.14 10.27 13.05
C ILE A 100 -3.32 9.24 11.94
N MET A 101 -4.16 9.57 10.96
CA MET A 101 -4.35 8.74 9.78
C MET A 101 -3.28 9.08 8.75
N VAL A 102 -2.57 8.07 8.26
CA VAL A 102 -1.47 8.23 7.32
C VAL A 102 -1.66 7.31 6.12
N ALA A 103 -1.66 7.90 4.93
CA ALA A 103 -1.66 7.13 3.69
C ALA A 103 -0.26 6.62 3.41
N MET A 104 -0.13 5.33 3.12
CA MET A 104 1.15 4.66 2.95
C MET A 104 1.11 3.72 1.75
N SER A 105 2.19 3.66 1.01
CA SER A 105 2.34 2.64 -0.05
C SER A 105 2.64 1.26 0.55
N ASN A 106 3.28 1.22 1.72
CA ASN A 106 3.55 -0.01 2.48
C ASN A 106 3.06 0.17 3.91
N PRO A 107 1.80 -0.17 4.21
CA PRO A 107 1.18 0.11 5.51
C PRO A 107 1.69 -0.79 6.64
N VAL A 108 2.56 -1.75 6.35
CA VAL A 108 3.16 -2.63 7.35
C VAL A 108 4.63 -2.30 7.63
N ASN A 109 5.12 -1.20 7.11
CA ASN A 109 6.48 -0.74 7.38
C ASN A 109 6.57 -0.20 8.81
N ILE A 110 7.07 -1.03 9.73
CA ILE A 110 7.14 -0.69 11.16
C ILE A 110 8.06 0.49 11.44
N TYR A 111 9.11 0.69 10.63
CA TYR A 111 10.02 1.82 10.81
C TYR A 111 9.31 3.14 10.53
N ALA A 112 8.50 3.17 9.48
CA ALA A 112 7.70 4.36 9.16
C ALA A 112 6.68 4.64 10.27
N LEU A 113 5.96 3.61 10.72
CA LEU A 113 4.95 3.75 11.77
C LEU A 113 5.58 4.25 13.07
N ASP A 114 6.72 3.70 13.48
CA ASP A 114 7.41 4.12 14.69
C ASP A 114 7.94 5.55 14.59
N ASP A 115 8.56 5.92 13.47
CA ASP A 115 9.09 7.27 13.27
C ASP A 115 7.97 8.31 13.32
N ILE A 116 6.87 8.04 12.66
CA ILE A 116 5.72 8.96 12.66
C ILE A 116 5.14 9.09 14.07
N ARG A 117 5.00 7.99 14.79
CA ARG A 117 4.51 8.01 16.17
C ARG A 117 5.41 8.85 17.07
N ILE A 118 6.73 8.67 16.95
CA ILE A 118 7.70 9.44 17.77
C ILE A 118 7.64 10.93 17.43
N ILE A 119 7.60 11.27 16.15
CA ILE A 119 7.58 12.66 15.70
C ILE A 119 6.29 13.37 16.10
N THR A 120 5.14 12.71 15.96
CA THR A 120 3.83 13.34 16.20
C THR A 120 3.32 13.16 17.61
N GLY A 121 3.82 12.18 18.35
CA GLY A 121 3.29 11.80 19.65
C GLY A 121 1.91 11.13 19.57
N LYS A 122 1.53 10.66 18.39
CA LYS A 122 0.20 10.08 18.15
C LYS A 122 0.32 8.65 17.65
N ASP A 123 -0.69 7.85 17.97
CA ASP A 123 -0.81 6.51 17.38
C ASP A 123 -1.20 6.64 15.91
N VAL A 124 -0.63 5.78 15.08
CA VAL A 124 -0.81 5.85 13.63
C VAL A 124 -1.89 4.87 13.18
N ASP A 125 -2.83 5.37 12.39
CA ASP A 125 -3.80 4.56 11.66
C ASP A 125 -3.38 4.54 10.19
N PRO A 126 -2.70 3.47 9.73
CA PRO A 126 -2.28 3.41 8.35
C PRO A 126 -3.45 3.10 7.43
N VAL A 127 -3.45 3.73 6.27
CA VAL A 127 -4.33 3.36 5.15
C VAL A 127 -3.46 3.14 3.93
N LEU A 128 -3.88 2.21 3.08
CA LEU A 128 -3.15 1.89 1.85
C LEU A 128 -3.49 2.89 0.77
N ALA A 129 -2.49 3.43 0.09
CA ALA A 129 -2.66 4.29 -1.06
C ALA A 129 -1.64 3.96 -2.13
N SER A 130 -1.99 4.20 -3.39
CA SER A 130 -1.10 4.01 -4.53
C SER A 130 0.05 5.00 -4.56
#